data_e6d9bbddf71e5fe489287aed1b07a64e
#
_entry.id   e6d9bbddf71e5fe489287aed1b07a64e
#
_cell.length_a   1.000
_cell.length_b   1.000
_cell.length_c   1.000
_cell.angle_alpha   90.00
_cell.angle_beta   90.00
_cell.angle_gamma   90.00
#
_symmetry.space_group_name_H-M   'P 1'
#
loop_
_entity.id
_entity.type
_entity.pdbx_description
1 polymer ?
#
loop_
_entity_poly.entity_id
_entity_poly.type
_entity_poly.pdbx_seq_one_letter_code
_entity_poly.pdbx_strand_id
1 'polypeptide(L)'
;MWYNALYFVAELLGKNELKDLADKAGVSFIDTFLNEHGYLLDYVDGHMMDWSVRPNMIFAAAFDYSPLNTRQKKGIVDICSKELLTPKGLRSLSPKSGGYNPNYVGPQHQRDYAYHQGTAWPWLAGFYFEAYLKIYKMSALGFIERHLIGFEEEMTSHCIGSIPEVFDGNPPFRGRGAVSFAMNVAEILRTLNLLSKYNY
;
A
#
# COMPACT_ATOMS: atom_id res chain seq x y z
N MET A 1 -0.37 12.39 0.37
CA MET A 1 0.77 12.80 1.24
C MET A 1 0.74 14.30 1.57
N TRP A 2 0.64 15.20 0.60
CA TRP A 2 0.63 16.66 0.84
C TRP A 2 -0.45 17.10 1.84
N TYR A 3 -1.70 16.67 1.67
CA TYR A 3 -2.79 16.91 2.60
C TYR A 3 -2.45 16.51 4.05
N ASN A 4 -1.95 15.27 4.23
CA ASN A 4 -1.57 14.77 5.55
C ASN A 4 -0.44 15.61 6.19
N ALA A 5 0.55 16.00 5.40
CA ALA A 5 1.65 16.84 5.88
C ALA A 5 1.16 18.22 6.32
N LEU A 6 0.28 18.86 5.56
CA LEU A 6 -0.30 20.17 5.91
C LEU A 6 -1.08 20.11 7.24
N TYR A 7 -1.94 19.12 7.43
CA TYR A 7 -2.68 18.97 8.68
C TYR A 7 -1.76 18.70 9.86
N PHE A 8 -0.81 17.77 9.70
CA PHE A 8 0.17 17.45 10.74
C PHE A 8 0.96 18.71 11.18
N VAL A 9 1.50 19.47 10.23
CA VAL A 9 2.27 20.68 10.53
C VAL A 9 1.37 21.78 11.11
N ALA A 10 0.13 21.90 10.62
CA ALA A 10 -0.83 22.87 11.15
C ALA A 10 -1.11 22.63 12.65
N GLU A 11 -1.29 21.38 13.05
CA GLU A 11 -1.50 21.03 14.46
C GLU A 11 -0.23 21.22 15.30
N LEU A 12 0.93 20.79 14.77
CA LEU A 12 2.20 20.89 15.47
C LEU A 12 2.59 22.35 15.76
N LEU A 13 2.30 23.27 14.81
CA LEU A 13 2.69 24.69 14.91
C LEU A 13 1.54 25.63 15.30
N GLY A 14 0.31 25.11 15.46
CA GLY A 14 -0.88 25.93 15.74
C GLY A 14 -1.28 26.87 14.59
N LYS A 15 -0.96 26.52 13.32
CA LYS A 15 -1.18 27.36 12.13
C LYS A 15 -2.45 26.99 11.38
N ASN A 16 -3.53 27.73 11.59
CA ASN A 16 -4.82 27.46 10.93
C ASN A 16 -4.78 27.69 9.40
N GLU A 17 -3.98 28.61 8.92
CA GLU A 17 -3.80 28.85 7.49
C GLU A 17 -3.37 27.61 6.69
N LEU A 18 -2.65 26.68 7.34
CA LEU A 18 -2.26 25.41 6.72
C LEU A 18 -3.43 24.42 6.66
N LYS A 19 -4.40 24.50 7.58
CA LYS A 19 -5.65 23.73 7.51
C LYS A 19 -6.51 24.17 6.34
N ASP A 20 -6.65 25.48 6.14
CA ASP A 20 -7.41 26.04 5.00
C ASP A 20 -6.80 25.60 3.67
N LEU A 21 -5.46 25.58 3.59
CA LEU A 21 -4.75 25.09 2.42
C LEU A 21 -4.96 23.59 2.22
N ALA A 22 -4.91 22.81 3.31
CA ALA A 22 -5.18 21.38 3.27
C ALA A 22 -6.60 21.09 2.79
N ASP A 23 -7.61 21.81 3.27
CA ASP A 23 -9.00 21.63 2.87
C ASP A 23 -9.20 21.89 1.37
N LYS A 24 -8.59 22.96 0.84
CA LYS A 24 -8.58 23.20 -0.62
C LYS A 24 -7.91 22.07 -1.40
N ALA A 25 -6.76 21.60 -0.91
CA ALA A 25 -6.06 20.46 -1.52
C ALA A 25 -6.88 19.18 -1.44
N GLY A 26 -7.62 18.97 -0.36
CA GLY A 26 -8.50 17.83 -0.16
C GLY A 26 -9.65 17.78 -1.16
N VAL A 27 -10.34 18.90 -1.36
CA VAL A 27 -11.41 19.01 -2.37
C VAL A 27 -10.85 18.73 -3.77
N SER A 28 -9.78 19.42 -4.16
CA SER A 28 -9.14 19.22 -5.46
C SER A 28 -8.68 17.77 -5.66
N PHE A 29 -8.15 17.13 -4.62
CA PHE A 29 -7.72 15.73 -4.68
C PHE A 29 -8.88 14.77 -4.96
N ILE A 30 -10.01 14.95 -4.25
CA ILE A 30 -11.19 14.10 -4.44
C ILE A 30 -11.75 14.30 -5.85
N ASP A 31 -11.92 15.54 -6.28
CA ASP A 31 -12.50 15.88 -7.59
C ASP A 31 -11.63 15.38 -8.75
N THR A 32 -10.29 15.33 -8.54
CA THR A 32 -9.35 14.92 -9.59
C THR A 32 -9.14 13.41 -9.64
N PHE A 33 -8.99 12.76 -8.49
CA PHE A 33 -8.50 11.37 -8.44
C PHE A 33 -9.56 10.33 -8.10
N LEU A 34 -10.64 10.68 -7.39
CA LEU A 34 -11.65 9.70 -7.03
C LEU A 34 -12.55 9.42 -8.23
N ASN A 35 -12.50 8.18 -8.74
CA ASN A 35 -13.28 7.78 -9.90
C ASN A 35 -14.67 7.21 -9.51
N GLU A 36 -15.52 7.01 -10.52
CA GLU A 36 -16.89 6.48 -10.36
C GLU A 36 -16.96 5.06 -9.78
N HIS A 37 -15.85 4.29 -9.86
CA HIS A 37 -15.76 2.95 -9.29
C HIS A 37 -15.35 2.95 -7.81
N GLY A 38 -15.11 4.12 -7.22
CA GLY A 38 -14.81 4.29 -5.80
C GLY A 38 -13.36 4.01 -5.39
N TYR A 39 -12.42 4.08 -6.35
CA TYR A 39 -10.98 4.05 -6.09
C TYR A 39 -10.28 5.25 -6.73
N LEU A 40 -8.99 5.43 -6.47
CA LEU A 40 -8.23 6.57 -6.97
C LEU A 40 -7.50 6.22 -8.27
N LEU A 41 -7.55 7.14 -9.23
CA LEU A 41 -6.66 7.13 -10.41
C LEU A 41 -5.21 7.14 -9.94
N ASP A 42 -4.31 6.48 -10.69
CA ASP A 42 -2.89 6.45 -10.32
C ASP A 42 -2.21 7.79 -10.59
N TYR A 43 -2.45 8.36 -11.77
CA TYR A 43 -2.06 9.73 -12.08
C TYR A 43 -3.06 10.40 -13.04
N VAL A 44 -3.00 11.75 -13.08
CA VAL A 44 -3.73 12.57 -14.03
C VAL A 44 -2.75 13.59 -14.62
N ASP A 45 -2.71 13.66 -15.96
CA ASP A 45 -1.92 14.63 -16.72
C ASP A 45 -2.80 15.29 -17.80
N GLY A 46 -3.28 16.48 -17.54
CA GLY A 46 -4.25 17.16 -18.38
C GLY A 46 -5.53 16.33 -18.57
N HIS A 47 -5.74 15.81 -19.79
CA HIS A 47 -6.88 14.94 -20.11
C HIS A 47 -6.57 13.45 -19.99
N MET A 48 -5.32 13.08 -19.74
CA MET A 48 -4.91 11.69 -19.58
C MET A 48 -5.17 11.26 -18.14
N MET A 49 -5.89 10.15 -17.97
CA MET A 49 -6.21 9.56 -16.68
C MET A 49 -5.75 8.10 -16.67
N ASP A 50 -4.89 7.74 -15.71
CA ASP A 50 -4.49 6.35 -15.53
C ASP A 50 -5.45 5.63 -14.58
N TRP A 51 -6.25 4.72 -15.14
CA TRP A 51 -7.22 3.89 -14.45
C TRP A 51 -6.62 2.60 -13.88
N SER A 52 -5.33 2.41 -14.04
CA SER A 52 -4.65 1.21 -13.53
C SER A 52 -4.84 1.08 -12.03
N VAL A 53 -5.20 -0.12 -11.57
CA VAL A 53 -5.27 -0.40 -10.14
C VAL A 53 -3.85 -0.65 -9.66
N ARG A 54 -3.32 0.33 -8.93
CA ARG A 54 -1.98 0.33 -8.32
C ARG A 54 -2.08 0.59 -6.81
N PRO A 55 -1.08 0.16 -6.03
CA PRO A 55 -1.14 0.27 -4.57
C PRO A 55 -0.98 1.70 -4.02
N ASN A 56 -0.61 2.68 -4.86
CA ASN A 56 -0.36 4.07 -4.45
C ASN A 56 -1.55 4.69 -3.71
N MET A 57 -2.77 4.29 -4.06
CA MET A 57 -3.99 4.76 -3.42
C MET A 57 -4.10 4.38 -1.93
N ILE A 58 -3.39 3.33 -1.48
CA ILE A 58 -3.52 2.82 -0.11
C ILE A 58 -3.06 3.84 0.93
N PHE A 59 -2.09 4.69 0.61
CA PHE A 59 -1.63 5.74 1.51
C PHE A 59 -2.73 6.72 1.89
N ALA A 60 -3.62 7.06 0.94
CA ALA A 60 -4.76 7.93 1.21
C ALA A 60 -5.77 7.30 2.18
N ALA A 61 -5.87 5.96 2.23
CA ALA A 61 -6.70 5.24 3.19
C ALA A 61 -6.02 5.03 4.55
N ALA A 62 -4.69 4.87 4.55
CA ALA A 62 -3.90 4.54 5.74
C ALA A 62 -3.58 5.75 6.62
N PHE A 63 -3.25 6.92 6.04
CA PHE A 63 -2.83 8.07 6.81
C PHE A 63 -3.93 8.60 7.75
N ASP A 64 -3.51 9.18 8.89
CA ASP A 64 -4.41 9.73 9.90
C ASP A 64 -5.19 10.91 9.35
N TYR A 65 -4.48 11.85 8.72
CA TYR A 65 -5.12 12.95 8.00
C TYR A 65 -5.34 12.56 6.54
N SER A 66 -6.60 12.39 6.18
CA SER A 66 -7.01 12.00 4.83
C SER A 66 -8.27 12.78 4.43
N PRO A 67 -8.36 13.28 3.19
CA PRO A 67 -9.57 13.94 2.71
C PRO A 67 -10.72 12.94 2.46
N LEU A 68 -10.41 11.64 2.44
CA LEU A 68 -11.39 10.60 2.13
C LEU A 68 -12.26 10.25 3.35
N ASN A 69 -13.55 10.08 3.14
CA ASN A 69 -14.45 9.54 4.14
C ASN A 69 -14.31 8.02 4.29
N THR A 70 -14.94 7.46 5.31
CA THR A 70 -14.86 6.01 5.62
C THR A 70 -15.31 5.11 4.47
N ARG A 71 -16.37 5.49 3.74
CA ARG A 71 -16.87 4.72 2.60
C ARG A 71 -15.85 4.69 1.45
N GLN A 72 -15.24 5.83 1.15
CA GLN A 72 -14.21 5.96 0.13
C GLN A 72 -12.94 5.18 0.51
N LYS A 73 -12.48 5.29 1.76
CA LYS A 73 -11.37 4.48 2.28
C LYS A 73 -11.65 2.98 2.18
N LYS A 74 -12.89 2.58 2.50
CA LYS A 74 -13.31 1.17 2.35
C LYS A 74 -13.26 0.71 0.90
N GLY A 75 -13.71 1.51 -0.05
CA GLY A 75 -13.63 1.19 -1.48
C GLY A 75 -12.19 0.94 -1.95
N ILE A 76 -11.25 1.77 -1.48
CA ILE A 76 -9.80 1.59 -1.76
C ILE A 76 -9.28 0.27 -1.16
N VAL A 77 -9.60 0.00 0.09
CA VAL A 77 -9.17 -1.25 0.74
C VAL A 77 -9.76 -2.46 0.03
N ASP A 78 -11.03 -2.42 -0.36
CA ASP A 78 -11.70 -3.51 -1.04
C ASP A 78 -11.07 -3.81 -2.42
N ILE A 79 -10.76 -2.79 -3.22
CA ILE A 79 -10.11 -3.00 -4.53
C ILE A 79 -8.67 -3.50 -4.37
N CYS A 80 -7.91 -2.97 -3.40
CA CYS A 80 -6.57 -3.48 -3.09
C CYS A 80 -6.62 -4.95 -2.65
N SER A 81 -7.58 -5.32 -1.79
CA SER A 81 -7.78 -6.71 -1.35
C SER A 81 -8.05 -7.63 -2.52
N LYS A 82 -8.92 -7.20 -3.44
CA LYS A 82 -9.38 -8.02 -4.56
C LYS A 82 -8.33 -8.21 -5.65
N GLU A 83 -7.54 -7.18 -5.94
CA GLU A 83 -6.68 -7.17 -7.14
C GLU A 83 -5.18 -7.17 -6.84
N LEU A 84 -4.78 -6.60 -5.70
CA LEU A 84 -3.36 -6.40 -5.41
C LEU A 84 -2.83 -7.30 -4.29
N LEU A 85 -3.66 -7.68 -3.33
CA LEU A 85 -3.19 -8.45 -2.18
C LEU A 85 -2.70 -9.83 -2.58
N THR A 86 -1.52 -10.17 -2.07
CA THR A 86 -0.89 -11.50 -2.17
C THR A 86 -0.47 -11.95 -0.76
N PRO A 87 -0.12 -13.22 -0.56
CA PRO A 87 0.47 -13.67 0.70
C PRO A 87 1.78 -12.96 1.09
N LYS A 88 2.43 -12.29 0.12
CA LYS A 88 3.76 -11.68 0.28
C LYS A 88 3.76 -10.15 0.08
N GLY A 89 2.61 -9.50 0.18
CA GLY A 89 2.49 -8.05 0.04
C GLY A 89 1.51 -7.61 -1.03
N LEU A 90 1.54 -6.34 -1.43
CA LEU A 90 0.69 -5.83 -2.50
C LEU A 90 1.43 -5.84 -3.84
N ARG A 91 0.75 -6.32 -4.88
CA ARG A 91 1.21 -6.16 -6.27
C ARG A 91 1.34 -4.69 -6.63
N SER A 92 2.36 -4.35 -7.38
CA SER A 92 2.57 -3.01 -7.91
C SER A 92 1.62 -2.64 -9.06
N LEU A 93 0.95 -3.63 -9.66
CA LEU A 93 -0.07 -3.46 -10.70
C LEU A 93 -1.06 -4.63 -10.65
N SER A 94 -2.34 -4.35 -10.93
CA SER A 94 -3.36 -5.38 -11.04
C SER A 94 -3.08 -6.33 -12.20
N PRO A 95 -3.33 -7.66 -12.03
CA PRO A 95 -3.26 -8.63 -13.13
C PRO A 95 -4.19 -8.35 -14.31
N LYS A 96 -5.19 -7.47 -14.12
CA LYS A 96 -6.14 -7.07 -15.17
C LYS A 96 -5.66 -5.88 -16.01
N SER A 97 -4.59 -5.22 -15.57
CA SER A 97 -4.05 -4.06 -16.28
C SER A 97 -3.14 -4.49 -17.42
N GLY A 98 -3.15 -3.71 -18.51
CA GLY A 98 -2.18 -3.87 -19.59
C GLY A 98 -0.74 -3.71 -19.08
N GLY A 99 0.19 -4.48 -19.64
CA GLY A 99 1.58 -4.45 -19.20
C GLY A 99 1.89 -5.20 -17.91
N TYR A 100 0.93 -5.95 -17.31
CA TYR A 100 1.18 -6.76 -16.15
C TYR A 100 2.32 -7.75 -16.36
N ASN A 101 3.35 -7.66 -15.56
CA ASN A 101 4.52 -8.54 -15.57
C ASN A 101 4.92 -8.88 -14.12
N PRO A 102 4.47 -10.02 -13.59
CA PRO A 102 4.63 -10.37 -12.19
C PRO A 102 6.00 -10.94 -11.82
N ASN A 103 6.83 -11.32 -12.80
CA ASN A 103 8.05 -12.07 -12.55
C ASN A 103 9.29 -11.18 -12.63
N TYR A 104 10.01 -11.05 -11.52
CA TYR A 104 11.26 -10.28 -11.45
C TYR A 104 12.45 -11.19 -11.80
N VAL A 105 12.60 -11.52 -13.08
CA VAL A 105 13.58 -12.49 -13.61
C VAL A 105 14.20 -11.99 -14.91
N GLY A 106 15.31 -12.63 -15.31
CA GLY A 106 16.01 -12.36 -16.58
C GLY A 106 17.08 -11.26 -16.48
N PRO A 107 17.56 -10.73 -17.62
CA PRO A 107 18.53 -9.65 -17.66
C PRO A 107 17.95 -8.35 -17.09
N GLN A 108 18.84 -7.38 -16.79
CA GLN A 108 18.48 -6.15 -16.09
C GLN A 108 17.26 -5.44 -16.68
N HIS A 109 17.24 -5.22 -17.98
CA HIS A 109 16.11 -4.49 -18.62
C HIS A 109 14.74 -5.17 -18.44
N GLN A 110 14.72 -6.52 -18.36
CA GLN A 110 13.46 -7.25 -18.09
C GLN A 110 13.04 -7.12 -16.62
N ARG A 111 14.01 -7.15 -15.69
CA ARG A 111 13.76 -6.93 -14.27
C ARG A 111 13.29 -5.49 -14.02
N ASP A 112 13.95 -4.50 -14.62
CA ASP A 112 13.57 -3.09 -14.50
C ASP A 112 12.13 -2.86 -15.01
N TYR A 113 11.77 -3.49 -16.13
CA TYR A 113 10.39 -3.44 -16.62
C TYR A 113 9.39 -4.08 -15.65
N ALA A 114 9.72 -5.23 -15.06
CA ALA A 114 8.82 -5.94 -14.13
C ALA A 114 8.70 -5.25 -12.76
N TYR A 115 9.68 -4.44 -12.36
CA TYR A 115 9.87 -3.92 -11.01
C TYR A 115 8.65 -3.22 -10.41
N HIS A 116 7.87 -2.51 -11.25
CA HIS A 116 6.63 -1.84 -10.88
C HIS A 116 5.42 -2.27 -11.73
N GLN A 117 5.48 -3.43 -12.38
CA GLN A 117 4.43 -3.89 -13.30
C GLN A 117 3.76 -5.19 -12.86
N GLY A 118 3.77 -5.49 -11.55
CA GLY A 118 3.06 -6.66 -11.05
C GLY A 118 3.76 -7.44 -9.95
N THR A 119 5.04 -7.16 -9.68
CA THR A 119 5.75 -7.69 -8.51
C THR A 119 5.07 -7.29 -7.21
N ALA A 120 5.16 -8.14 -6.18
CA ALA A 120 4.55 -7.89 -4.87
C ALA A 120 5.58 -7.31 -3.89
N TRP A 121 5.15 -6.28 -3.15
CA TRP A 121 5.98 -5.51 -2.25
C TRP A 121 5.50 -5.64 -0.81
N PRO A 122 6.28 -6.27 0.09
CA PRO A 122 5.89 -6.47 1.49
C PRO A 122 5.64 -5.17 2.26
N TRP A 123 6.46 -4.12 2.05
CA TRP A 123 6.30 -2.87 2.80
C TRP A 123 4.96 -2.17 2.54
N LEU A 124 4.39 -2.33 1.36
CA LEU A 124 3.06 -1.80 1.03
C LEU A 124 1.95 -2.49 1.85
N ALA A 125 2.17 -3.75 2.25
CA ALA A 125 1.23 -4.46 3.09
C ALA A 125 1.09 -3.82 4.48
N GLY A 126 2.13 -3.18 5.03
CA GLY A 126 2.03 -2.47 6.29
C GLY A 126 0.99 -1.34 6.26
N PHE A 127 0.99 -0.53 5.21
CA PHE A 127 -0.03 0.51 5.00
C PHE A 127 -1.41 -0.08 4.71
N TYR A 128 -1.48 -1.17 3.96
CA TYR A 128 -2.74 -1.87 3.71
C TYR A 128 -3.34 -2.41 5.02
N PHE A 129 -2.56 -3.06 5.86
CA PHE A 129 -3.02 -3.58 7.14
C PHE A 129 -3.46 -2.46 8.10
N GLU A 130 -2.76 -1.33 8.11
CA GLU A 130 -3.19 -0.17 8.88
C GLU A 130 -4.54 0.37 8.39
N ALA A 131 -4.72 0.54 7.08
CA ALA A 131 -6.00 0.98 6.50
C ALA A 131 -7.12 -0.04 6.79
N TYR A 132 -6.82 -1.33 6.65
CA TYR A 132 -7.74 -2.42 6.93
C TYR A 132 -8.16 -2.43 8.41
N LEU A 133 -7.20 -2.25 9.32
CA LEU A 133 -7.45 -2.17 10.76
C LEU A 133 -8.31 -0.95 11.13
N LYS A 134 -8.05 0.22 10.51
CA LYS A 134 -8.86 1.43 10.71
C LYS A 134 -10.33 1.25 10.33
N ILE A 135 -10.61 0.40 9.32
CA ILE A 135 -11.96 0.13 8.82
C ILE A 135 -12.64 -0.99 9.61
N TYR A 136 -11.98 -2.14 9.77
CA TYR A 136 -12.57 -3.37 10.29
C TYR A 136 -12.33 -3.59 11.79
N LYS A 137 -11.49 -2.75 12.43
CA LYS A 137 -11.24 -2.77 13.88
C LYS A 137 -10.82 -4.18 14.36
N MET A 138 -11.37 -4.66 15.45
CA MET A 138 -11.05 -5.95 16.04
C MET A 138 -11.23 -7.15 15.08
N SER A 139 -12.15 -7.07 14.13
CA SER A 139 -12.35 -8.15 13.16
C SER A 139 -11.20 -8.29 12.15
N ALA A 140 -10.30 -7.30 12.06
CA ALA A 140 -9.13 -7.35 11.21
C ALA A 140 -7.98 -8.20 11.78
N LEU A 141 -7.90 -8.37 13.10
CA LEU A 141 -6.72 -8.92 13.78
C LEU A 141 -6.31 -10.29 13.24
N GLY A 142 -7.18 -11.27 13.29
CA GLY A 142 -6.86 -12.62 12.83
C GLY A 142 -6.54 -12.73 11.33
N PHE A 143 -7.03 -11.80 10.51
CA PHE A 143 -6.65 -11.69 9.10
C PHE A 143 -5.20 -11.21 8.95
N ILE A 144 -4.83 -10.14 9.65
CA ILE A 144 -3.49 -9.56 9.60
C ILE A 144 -2.46 -10.52 10.20
N GLU A 145 -2.75 -11.14 11.34
CA GLU A 145 -1.87 -12.13 11.99
C GLU A 145 -1.53 -13.29 11.04
N ARG A 146 -2.52 -13.85 10.35
CA ARG A 146 -2.27 -14.92 9.36
C ARG A 146 -1.36 -14.48 8.22
N HIS A 147 -1.43 -13.23 7.77
CA HIS A 147 -0.52 -12.72 6.76
C HIS A 147 0.90 -12.54 7.31
N LEU A 148 1.04 -12.08 8.55
CA LEU A 148 2.36 -11.90 9.19
C LEU A 148 3.07 -13.24 9.39
N ILE A 149 2.37 -14.27 9.83
CA ILE A 149 2.91 -15.65 9.95
C ILE A 149 3.48 -16.13 8.61
N GLY A 150 2.87 -15.77 7.49
CA GLY A 150 3.36 -16.11 6.15
C GLY A 150 4.76 -15.59 5.81
N PHE A 151 5.29 -14.62 6.58
CA PHE A 151 6.66 -14.13 6.41
C PHE A 151 7.70 -14.91 7.24
N GLU A 152 7.30 -15.72 8.22
CA GLU A 152 8.24 -16.50 9.04
C GLU A 152 9.04 -17.49 8.19
N GLU A 153 8.40 -18.13 7.20
CA GLU A 153 9.07 -19.04 6.27
C GLU A 153 10.14 -18.34 5.45
N GLU A 154 9.91 -17.08 5.05
CA GLU A 154 10.87 -16.30 4.27
C GLU A 154 12.12 -15.97 5.06
N MET A 155 12.01 -15.79 6.38
CA MET A 155 13.14 -15.54 7.26
C MET A 155 14.11 -16.71 7.38
N THR A 156 13.74 -17.88 6.86
CA THR A 156 14.59 -19.09 6.84
C THR A 156 14.95 -19.54 5.43
N SER A 157 14.28 -19.02 4.40
CA SER A 157 14.40 -19.51 3.02
C SER A 157 15.33 -18.65 2.16
N HIS A 158 15.14 -17.34 2.14
CA HIS A 158 15.85 -16.42 1.24
C HIS A 158 17.01 -15.69 1.93
N CYS A 159 16.75 -15.18 3.12
CA CYS A 159 17.75 -14.57 4.00
C CYS A 159 17.39 -14.88 5.46
N ILE A 160 18.37 -15.37 6.23
CA ILE A 160 18.14 -15.71 7.64
C ILE A 160 17.79 -14.46 8.43
N GLY A 161 16.61 -14.44 9.05
CA GLY A 161 16.13 -13.36 9.89
C GLY A 161 15.74 -12.07 9.15
N SER A 162 15.52 -12.14 7.82
CA SER A 162 15.15 -10.96 7.04
C SER A 162 14.13 -11.29 5.95
N ILE A 163 13.66 -10.26 5.26
CA ILE A 163 12.65 -10.34 4.19
C ILE A 163 13.26 -9.75 2.91
N PRO A 164 13.20 -10.46 1.76
CA PRO A 164 13.70 -9.96 0.49
C PRO A 164 12.95 -8.71 0.02
N GLU A 165 13.57 -8.00 -0.93
CA GLU A 165 13.08 -6.72 -1.43
C GLU A 165 11.70 -6.82 -2.06
N VAL A 166 11.49 -7.80 -2.92
CA VAL A 166 10.30 -7.94 -3.76
C VAL A 166 9.99 -9.43 -3.95
N PHE A 167 8.75 -9.73 -4.25
CA PHE A 167 8.31 -11.08 -4.60
C PHE A 167 7.71 -11.12 -6.01
N ASP A 168 7.81 -12.26 -6.68
CA ASP A 168 7.02 -12.49 -7.88
C ASP A 168 5.53 -12.29 -7.52
N GLY A 169 4.76 -11.60 -8.38
CA GLY A 169 3.37 -11.27 -8.10
C GLY A 169 2.39 -12.43 -8.29
N ASN A 170 2.85 -13.56 -8.85
CA ASN A 170 2.07 -14.78 -9.04
C ASN A 170 2.70 -15.96 -8.28
N PRO A 171 1.89 -17.02 -7.98
CA PRO A 171 2.43 -18.21 -7.37
C PRO A 171 3.64 -18.78 -8.15
N PRO A 172 4.66 -19.28 -7.45
CA PRO A 172 4.73 -19.54 -6.01
C PRO A 172 5.22 -18.34 -5.16
N PHE A 173 5.14 -17.11 -5.65
CA PHE A 173 5.52 -15.89 -4.93
C PHE A 173 6.98 -15.93 -4.43
N ARG A 174 7.93 -16.20 -5.30
CA ARG A 174 9.35 -16.31 -4.94
C ARG A 174 9.94 -14.96 -4.58
N GLY A 175 10.74 -14.93 -3.49
CA GLY A 175 11.54 -13.76 -3.11
C GLY A 175 12.56 -13.41 -4.17
N ARG A 176 12.75 -12.11 -4.42
CA ARG A 176 13.60 -11.54 -5.47
C ARG A 176 14.26 -10.25 -4.99
N GLY A 177 15.14 -9.71 -5.82
CA GLY A 177 15.84 -8.45 -5.56
C GLY A 177 16.89 -8.59 -4.47
N ALA A 178 17.07 -7.56 -3.64
CA ALA A 178 17.98 -7.62 -2.50
C ALA A 178 17.51 -8.69 -1.49
N VAL A 179 18.44 -9.48 -0.98
CA VAL A 179 18.14 -10.60 -0.07
C VAL A 179 17.60 -10.14 1.29
N SER A 180 17.93 -8.91 1.69
CA SER A 180 17.46 -8.26 2.92
C SER A 180 17.09 -6.82 2.60
N PHE A 181 15.85 -6.42 2.92
CA PHE A 181 15.34 -5.10 2.57
C PHE A 181 14.72 -4.41 3.77
N ALA A 182 15.37 -3.34 4.23
CA ALA A 182 15.05 -2.65 5.49
C ALA A 182 13.60 -2.13 5.54
N MET A 183 13.07 -1.62 4.44
CA MET A 183 11.69 -1.11 4.40
C MET A 183 10.66 -2.22 4.68
N ASN A 184 10.87 -3.42 4.14
CA ASN A 184 9.98 -4.55 4.38
C ASN A 184 10.01 -4.98 5.84
N VAL A 185 11.22 -5.10 6.41
CA VAL A 185 11.38 -5.45 7.82
C VAL A 185 10.75 -4.39 8.73
N ALA A 186 11.01 -3.11 8.45
CA ALA A 186 10.46 -2.00 9.23
C ALA A 186 8.93 -1.98 9.22
N GLU A 187 8.29 -2.21 8.07
CA GLU A 187 6.83 -2.20 7.95
C GLU A 187 6.17 -3.42 8.58
N ILE A 188 6.80 -4.58 8.55
CA ILE A 188 6.33 -5.75 9.31
C ILE A 188 6.41 -5.49 10.82
N LEU A 189 7.54 -4.95 11.31
CA LEU A 189 7.69 -4.57 12.71
C LEU A 189 6.68 -3.48 13.13
N ARG A 190 6.45 -2.49 12.27
CA ARG A 190 5.44 -1.46 12.52
C ARG A 190 4.03 -2.07 12.61
N THR A 191 3.72 -3.03 11.76
CA THR A 191 2.43 -3.73 11.79
C THR A 191 2.26 -4.54 13.07
N LEU A 192 3.27 -5.26 13.52
CA LEU A 192 3.26 -5.97 14.81
C LEU A 192 3.01 -5.00 15.98
N ASN A 193 3.68 -3.84 15.98
CA ASN A 193 3.46 -2.80 16.98
C ASN A 193 2.05 -2.18 16.92
N LEU A 194 1.45 -2.09 15.73
CA LEU A 194 0.06 -1.66 15.59
C LEU A 194 -0.90 -2.70 16.21
N LEU A 195 -0.69 -3.99 15.94
CA LEU A 195 -1.53 -5.06 16.50
C LEU A 195 -1.43 -5.13 18.01
N SER A 196 -0.25 -4.92 18.60
CA SER A 196 -0.07 -4.96 20.06
C SER A 196 -0.93 -3.94 20.79
N LYS A 197 -1.30 -2.82 20.15
CA LYS A 197 -2.20 -1.80 20.72
C LYS A 197 -3.67 -2.22 20.77
N TYR A 198 -4.05 -3.28 20.09
CA TYR A 198 -5.41 -3.81 20.03
C TYR A 198 -5.60 -5.09 20.86
N ASN A 199 -4.51 -5.71 21.30
CA ASN A 199 -4.54 -6.96 22.05
C ASN A 199 -4.55 -6.75 23.60
N TYR A 200 -4.79 -5.51 24.06
CA TYR A 200 -4.93 -5.16 25.48
C TYR A 200 -6.25 -4.45 25.78
#